data_f5859767ccc1b36c619177235d6db19f
#
_entry.id   f5859767ccc1b36c619177235d6db19f
#
_cell.length_a   1.000
_cell.length_b   1.000
_cell.length_c   1.000
_cell.angle_alpha   90.00
_cell.angle_beta   90.00
_cell.angle_gamma   90.00
#
_symmetry.space_group_name_H-M   'P 1'
#
loop_
_entity.id
_entity.type
_entity.pdbx_description
1 polymer ?
#
loop_
_entity_poly.entity_id
_entity_poly.type
_entity_poly.pdbx_seq_one_letter_code
_entity_poly.pdbx_strand_id
1 'polypeptide(L)'
;MSKQEVVETTEAQIAVHWKEEDYYYPSSKFIGQANLTDPDIFDRFSLDNFPDYFTEYADLLTWYKSWDEVLDSSDAPCYKWFKGGKLNASYNCIDRHLKNNKNKTAIHFVPELEQERVDHITYQELYVRVNEFASLLRKTAGLKRGDRVTIHMPMSAELPITMLACARLGVIHSVVFGGFSASACADRIVDSNSRVLITMDAYYRAGKLLNHKVHADEAVRISAEQGQVVDKVLVWQRYPGKYSSDTPMKGGRDIFVNEELKNHYGARIAPEQMLSEDPLFLMYTSGTTGKPKGCQHGTGGYLAYVTAMSKYIQDIHPEDVYWCMADIGWITGHSFIVYGPLALCASSVIYEGVPTYPDAGRSWRIAQELDVNI
;
A
#
# COMPACT_ATOMS: atom_id res chain seq x y z
N MET A 1 10.26 -9.09 47.49
CA MET A 1 9.45 -8.98 46.25
C MET A 1 8.02 -8.68 46.67
N SER A 2 7.62 -7.41 46.68
CA SER A 2 6.27 -6.98 47.02
C SER A 2 5.35 -7.25 45.82
N LYS A 3 4.28 -8.01 46.06
CA LYS A 3 3.19 -8.14 45.11
C LYS A 3 2.55 -6.76 44.96
N GLN A 4 2.61 -6.15 43.78
CA GLN A 4 1.73 -5.04 43.43
C GLN A 4 0.31 -5.59 43.32
N GLU A 5 -0.57 -5.15 44.19
CA GLU A 5 -2.02 -5.35 44.05
C GLU A 5 -2.50 -4.59 42.78
N VAL A 6 -3.03 -5.35 41.86
CA VAL A 6 -3.75 -4.78 40.73
C VAL A 6 -5.08 -4.27 41.27
N VAL A 7 -5.23 -2.96 41.38
CA VAL A 7 -6.51 -2.32 41.74
C VAL A 7 -7.44 -2.43 40.55
N GLU A 8 -8.41 -3.34 40.58
CA GLU A 8 -9.51 -3.37 39.64
C GLU A 8 -10.38 -2.11 39.82
N THR A 9 -10.28 -1.20 38.85
CA THR A 9 -11.14 -0.01 38.80
C THR A 9 -12.53 -0.43 38.35
N THR A 10 -13.54 -0.27 39.19
CA THR A 10 -14.93 -0.57 38.85
C THR A 10 -15.50 0.49 37.88
N GLU A 11 -16.49 0.12 37.04
CA GLU A 11 -17.17 1.05 36.13
C GLU A 11 -17.69 2.30 36.86
N ALA A 12 -18.13 2.16 38.10
CA ALA A 12 -18.56 3.28 38.93
C ALA A 12 -17.41 4.25 39.30
N GLN A 13 -16.17 3.73 39.49
CA GLN A 13 -15.00 4.57 39.75
C GLN A 13 -14.52 5.28 38.48
N ILE A 14 -14.73 4.70 37.33
CA ILE A 14 -14.47 5.33 36.03
C ILE A 14 -15.48 6.44 35.82
N ALA A 15 -16.78 6.20 36.06
CA ALA A 15 -17.85 7.18 35.88
C ALA A 15 -17.72 8.44 36.80
N VAL A 16 -17.13 8.27 38.01
CA VAL A 16 -16.89 9.40 38.94
C VAL A 16 -15.80 10.36 38.42
N HIS A 17 -14.93 9.91 37.50
CA HIS A 17 -13.88 10.76 36.91
C HIS A 17 -14.32 11.47 35.63
N TRP A 18 -15.50 11.14 35.09
CA TRP A 18 -16.07 11.80 33.92
C TRP A 18 -16.92 12.97 34.37
N LYS A 19 -16.31 14.16 34.41
CA LYS A 19 -17.04 15.41 34.60
C LYS A 19 -17.38 15.99 33.23
N GLU A 20 -18.53 16.66 33.14
CA GLU A 20 -18.95 17.36 31.93
C GLU A 20 -17.90 18.40 31.45
N GLU A 21 -17.05 18.86 32.37
CA GLU A 21 -15.90 19.75 32.14
C GLU A 21 -14.74 19.10 31.38
N ASP A 22 -14.72 17.76 31.27
CA ASP A 22 -13.67 17.01 30.58
C ASP A 22 -13.97 16.78 29.08
N TYR A 23 -15.08 17.32 28.56
CA TYR A 23 -15.43 17.27 27.16
C TYR A 23 -14.77 18.41 26.39
N TYR A 24 -13.99 18.08 25.38
CA TYR A 24 -13.39 19.03 24.46
C TYR A 24 -14.19 19.05 23.15
N TYR A 25 -14.85 20.18 22.89
CA TYR A 25 -15.60 20.38 21.65
C TYR A 25 -14.67 20.89 20.56
N PRO A 26 -14.74 20.33 19.33
CA PRO A 26 -13.96 20.85 18.21
C PRO A 26 -14.36 22.31 17.91
N SER A 27 -13.38 23.10 17.46
CA SER A 27 -13.66 24.50 17.08
C SER A 27 -14.57 24.57 15.86
N SER A 28 -15.35 25.67 15.73
CA SER A 28 -16.20 25.89 14.56
C SER A 28 -15.40 25.90 13.24
N LYS A 29 -14.13 26.34 13.30
CA LYS A 29 -13.21 26.29 12.14
C LYS A 29 -12.90 24.83 11.74
N PHE A 30 -12.62 23.99 12.73
CA PHE A 30 -12.35 22.56 12.49
C PHE A 30 -13.59 21.86 11.92
N ILE A 31 -14.76 22.07 12.51
CA ILE A 31 -16.03 21.50 12.01
C ILE A 31 -16.29 21.97 10.58
N GLY A 32 -16.09 23.27 10.29
CA GLY A 32 -16.40 23.85 8.99
C GLY A 32 -15.49 23.40 7.85
N GLN A 33 -14.33 22.82 8.17
CA GLN A 33 -13.42 22.26 7.14
C GLN A 33 -13.60 20.77 6.91
N ALA A 34 -14.31 20.05 7.80
CA ALA A 34 -14.45 18.59 7.71
C ALA A 34 -15.10 18.16 6.38
N ASN A 35 -14.62 17.07 5.81
CA ASN A 35 -15.17 16.48 4.59
C ASN A 35 -16.61 16.01 4.75
N LEU A 36 -17.03 15.73 5.98
CA LEU A 36 -18.36 15.24 6.32
C LEU A 36 -19.01 16.18 7.34
N THR A 37 -19.90 17.05 6.86
CA THR A 37 -20.64 18.04 7.67
C THR A 37 -22.15 17.85 7.60
N ASP A 38 -22.62 16.83 6.90
CA ASP A 38 -24.04 16.54 6.73
C ASP A 38 -24.65 15.97 8.03
N PRO A 39 -25.60 16.67 8.68
CA PRO A 39 -26.23 16.18 9.91
C PRO A 39 -27.11 14.94 9.67
N ASP A 40 -27.60 14.75 8.44
CA ASP A 40 -28.54 13.68 8.10
C ASP A 40 -27.81 12.47 7.48
N ILE A 41 -26.47 12.36 7.69
CA ILE A 41 -25.65 11.32 7.10
C ILE A 41 -26.14 9.92 7.42
N PHE A 42 -26.62 9.68 8.65
CA PHE A 42 -27.09 8.37 9.09
C PHE A 42 -28.40 7.96 8.42
N ASP A 43 -29.26 8.92 8.08
CA ASP A 43 -30.50 8.67 7.33
C ASP A 43 -30.18 8.29 5.88
N ARG A 44 -29.21 8.99 5.25
CA ARG A 44 -28.76 8.72 3.90
C ARG A 44 -28.07 7.37 3.79
N PHE A 45 -27.20 7.03 4.75
CA PHE A 45 -26.49 5.74 4.80
C PHE A 45 -27.25 4.70 5.64
N SER A 46 -28.58 4.73 5.61
CA SER A 46 -29.44 3.75 6.26
C SER A 46 -29.56 2.46 5.45
N LEU A 47 -30.05 1.39 6.10
CA LEU A 47 -30.32 0.11 5.43
C LEU A 47 -31.37 0.23 4.33
N ASP A 48 -32.30 1.20 4.43
CA ASP A 48 -33.35 1.40 3.43
C ASP A 48 -32.77 1.89 2.09
N ASN A 49 -31.61 2.54 2.13
CA ASN A 49 -30.90 3.04 0.95
C ASN A 49 -29.75 2.13 0.50
N PHE A 50 -29.57 0.97 1.16
CA PHE A 50 -28.56 -0.01 0.77
C PHE A 50 -28.99 -0.76 -0.49
N PRO A 51 -28.08 -1.00 -1.49
CA PRO A 51 -26.66 -0.63 -1.53
C PRO A 51 -26.38 0.71 -2.24
N ASP A 52 -27.39 1.44 -2.67
CA ASP A 52 -27.29 2.55 -3.63
C ASP A 52 -26.44 3.73 -3.12
N TYR A 53 -26.41 3.96 -1.81
CA TYR A 53 -25.56 5.02 -1.23
C TYR A 53 -24.06 4.81 -1.47
N PHE A 54 -23.60 3.58 -1.75
CA PHE A 54 -22.19 3.34 -2.11
C PHE A 54 -21.80 3.96 -3.47
N THR A 55 -22.78 4.41 -4.26
CA THR A 55 -22.52 5.25 -5.43
C THR A 55 -21.68 6.48 -5.08
N GLU A 56 -21.92 7.11 -3.92
CA GLU A 56 -21.14 8.25 -3.46
C GLU A 56 -19.66 7.92 -3.25
N TYR A 57 -19.35 6.67 -2.86
CA TYR A 57 -17.96 6.21 -2.74
C TYR A 57 -17.32 6.02 -4.12
N ALA A 58 -18.07 5.46 -5.07
CA ALA A 58 -17.58 5.25 -6.43
C ALA A 58 -17.38 6.58 -7.18
N ASP A 59 -18.19 7.59 -6.91
CA ASP A 59 -18.11 8.93 -7.53
C ASP A 59 -16.83 9.69 -7.11
N LEU A 60 -16.14 9.25 -6.05
CA LEU A 60 -14.82 9.77 -5.70
C LEU A 60 -13.73 9.35 -6.70
N LEU A 61 -14.01 8.39 -7.59
CA LEU A 61 -13.06 7.81 -8.52
C LEU A 61 -13.35 8.21 -9.97
N THR A 62 -12.34 8.07 -10.81
CA THR A 62 -12.49 8.22 -12.27
C THR A 62 -12.65 6.84 -12.89
N TRP A 63 -13.75 6.65 -13.60
CA TRP A 63 -14.10 5.44 -14.31
C TRP A 63 -13.99 5.64 -15.82
N TYR A 64 -13.46 4.65 -16.54
CA TYR A 64 -13.50 4.60 -18.01
C TYR A 64 -14.89 4.21 -18.51
N LYS A 65 -15.58 3.36 -17.76
CA LYS A 65 -16.99 2.99 -17.94
C LYS A 65 -17.64 2.94 -16.57
N SER A 66 -18.79 3.58 -16.39
CA SER A 66 -19.63 3.44 -15.20
C SER A 66 -20.12 2.00 -15.07
N TRP A 67 -20.52 1.62 -13.87
CA TRP A 67 -21.08 0.31 -13.57
C TRP A 67 -22.51 0.17 -14.08
N ASP A 68 -22.92 -1.07 -14.26
CA ASP A 68 -24.27 -1.43 -14.67
C ASP A 68 -25.18 -1.67 -13.42
N GLU A 69 -24.56 -2.09 -12.29
CA GLU A 69 -25.21 -2.42 -11.02
C GLU A 69 -24.26 -2.13 -9.86
N VAL A 70 -24.77 -1.53 -8.76
CA VAL A 70 -23.94 -1.19 -7.58
C VAL A 70 -23.48 -2.43 -6.86
N LEU A 71 -24.37 -3.40 -6.63
CA LEU A 71 -24.09 -4.66 -5.95
C LEU A 71 -24.82 -5.82 -6.60
N ASP A 72 -24.10 -6.76 -7.17
CA ASP A 72 -24.61 -8.06 -7.58
C ASP A 72 -24.35 -9.10 -6.48
N SER A 73 -25.41 -9.58 -5.87
CA SER A 73 -25.41 -10.63 -4.83
C SER A 73 -25.87 -12.00 -5.36
N SER A 74 -26.03 -12.18 -6.65
CA SER A 74 -26.57 -13.42 -7.26
C SER A 74 -25.68 -14.64 -7.03
N ASP A 75 -24.37 -14.44 -6.75
CA ASP A 75 -23.39 -15.48 -6.51
C ASP A 75 -22.82 -15.42 -5.07
N ALA A 76 -23.69 -15.11 -4.10
CA ALA A 76 -23.28 -15.02 -2.70
C ALA A 76 -22.64 -16.34 -2.21
N PRO A 77 -21.54 -16.27 -1.44
CA PRO A 77 -20.96 -15.08 -0.79
C PRO A 77 -19.95 -14.28 -1.65
N CYS A 78 -19.87 -14.55 -2.96
CA CYS A 78 -18.97 -13.85 -3.88
C CYS A 78 -19.68 -12.59 -4.43
N TYR A 79 -19.72 -11.53 -3.64
CA TYR A 79 -20.36 -10.28 -4.01
C TYR A 79 -19.52 -9.49 -5.04
N LYS A 80 -20.20 -8.86 -6.02
CA LYS A 80 -19.57 -8.02 -7.05
C LYS A 80 -20.03 -6.57 -6.88
N TRP A 81 -19.12 -5.71 -6.45
CA TRP A 81 -19.39 -4.29 -6.30
C TRP A 81 -19.10 -3.52 -7.58
N PHE A 82 -20.00 -2.61 -7.96
CA PHE A 82 -19.90 -1.78 -9.17
C PHE A 82 -19.72 -2.62 -10.44
N LYS A 83 -20.53 -3.66 -10.55
CA LYS A 83 -20.47 -4.66 -11.62
C LYS A 83 -20.44 -4.03 -13.00
N GLY A 84 -19.52 -4.48 -13.84
CA GLY A 84 -19.36 -4.03 -15.22
C GLY A 84 -18.68 -2.66 -15.35
N GLY A 85 -18.41 -1.97 -14.24
CA GLY A 85 -17.62 -0.75 -14.22
C GLY A 85 -16.16 -1.01 -14.59
N LYS A 86 -15.50 -0.02 -15.23
CA LYS A 86 -14.07 -0.12 -15.61
C LYS A 86 -13.28 1.05 -15.10
N LEU A 87 -12.17 0.76 -14.43
CA LEU A 87 -11.24 1.74 -13.89
C LEU A 87 -9.81 1.19 -13.86
N ASN A 88 -8.86 1.99 -13.37
CA ASN A 88 -7.51 1.54 -13.04
C ASN A 88 -7.06 2.21 -11.73
N ALA A 89 -6.53 1.44 -10.79
CA ALA A 89 -6.11 1.96 -9.50
C ALA A 89 -4.91 2.90 -9.62
N SER A 90 -3.90 2.56 -10.43
CA SER A 90 -2.74 3.43 -10.66
C SER A 90 -3.17 4.77 -11.30
N TYR A 91 -4.09 4.76 -12.27
CA TYR A 91 -4.63 5.99 -12.87
C TYR A 91 -5.29 6.88 -11.81
N ASN A 92 -6.11 6.29 -10.95
CA ASN A 92 -6.80 7.03 -9.90
C ASN A 92 -5.85 7.59 -8.83
N CYS A 93 -4.75 6.91 -8.55
CA CYS A 93 -3.75 7.38 -7.58
C CYS A 93 -2.77 8.42 -8.17
N ILE A 94 -2.58 8.46 -9.50
CA ILE A 94 -1.50 9.26 -10.10
C ILE A 94 -2.01 10.14 -11.25
N ASP A 95 -2.41 9.50 -12.37
CA ASP A 95 -2.56 10.19 -13.66
C ASP A 95 -3.59 11.32 -13.60
N ARG A 96 -4.74 11.09 -12.94
CA ARG A 96 -5.82 12.07 -12.84
C ARG A 96 -5.43 13.35 -12.12
N HIS A 97 -4.38 13.30 -11.31
CA HIS A 97 -3.89 14.45 -10.53
C HIS A 97 -2.88 15.31 -11.27
N LEU A 98 -2.24 14.80 -12.32
CA LEU A 98 -1.11 15.46 -12.99
C LEU A 98 -1.45 16.83 -13.58
N LYS A 99 -2.68 17.01 -14.06
CA LYS A 99 -3.10 18.26 -14.69
C LYS A 99 -2.90 19.45 -13.76
N ASN A 100 -3.24 19.31 -12.48
CA ASN A 100 -3.25 20.41 -11.52
C ASN A 100 -2.18 20.28 -10.43
N ASN A 101 -1.73 19.04 -10.13
CA ASN A 101 -0.90 18.74 -8.95
C ASN A 101 0.41 18.01 -9.29
N LYS A 102 0.90 18.10 -10.52
CA LYS A 102 2.10 17.37 -10.97
C LYS A 102 3.34 17.61 -10.11
N ASN A 103 3.50 18.83 -9.58
CA ASN A 103 4.67 19.25 -8.80
C ASN A 103 4.46 19.07 -7.28
N LYS A 104 3.25 18.64 -6.86
CA LYS A 104 2.97 18.34 -5.47
C LYS A 104 3.69 17.05 -5.07
N THR A 105 4.22 16.99 -3.85
CA THR A 105 4.79 15.77 -3.30
C THR A 105 3.69 14.73 -3.10
N ALA A 106 3.86 13.55 -3.67
CA ALA A 106 3.00 12.40 -3.48
C ALA A 106 3.50 11.53 -2.31
N ILE A 107 4.82 11.36 -2.22
CA ILE A 107 5.46 10.51 -1.21
C ILE A 107 6.65 11.26 -0.59
N HIS A 108 6.69 11.30 0.74
CA HIS A 108 7.86 11.62 1.51
C HIS A 108 8.49 10.31 2.00
N PHE A 109 9.59 9.89 1.41
CA PHE A 109 10.33 8.72 1.89
C PHE A 109 11.41 9.14 2.88
N VAL A 110 11.29 8.66 4.11
CA VAL A 110 12.21 8.95 5.21
C VAL A 110 13.10 7.75 5.45
N PRO A 111 14.42 7.85 5.19
CA PRO A 111 15.38 6.79 5.53
C PRO A 111 15.43 6.52 7.02
N GLU A 112 15.83 5.30 7.40
CA GLU A 112 16.09 4.99 8.82
C GLU A 112 17.25 5.81 9.37
N LEU A 113 18.34 5.94 8.59
CA LEU A 113 19.51 6.69 9.01
C LEU A 113 19.26 8.19 8.92
N GLU A 114 19.35 8.90 10.05
CA GLU A 114 19.07 10.35 10.14
C GLU A 114 19.99 11.22 9.28
N GLN A 115 21.19 10.72 8.94
CA GLN A 115 22.13 11.43 8.06
C GLN A 115 21.78 11.27 6.56
N GLU A 116 20.85 10.40 6.20
CA GLU A 116 20.38 10.29 4.83
C GLU A 116 19.27 11.32 4.57
N ARG A 117 19.24 11.84 3.35
CA ARG A 117 18.27 12.85 2.96
C ARG A 117 16.90 12.19 2.73
N VAL A 118 15.85 12.86 3.20
CA VAL A 118 14.46 12.54 2.83
C VAL A 118 14.27 12.72 1.32
N ASP A 119 13.66 11.73 0.66
CA ASP A 119 13.30 11.83 -0.76
C ASP A 119 11.84 12.31 -0.88
N HIS A 120 11.63 13.42 -1.58
CA HIS A 120 10.33 14.02 -1.83
C HIS A 120 9.93 13.73 -3.26
N ILE A 121 9.13 12.69 -3.47
CA ILE A 121 8.71 12.24 -4.79
C ILE A 121 7.41 12.96 -5.18
N THR A 122 7.47 13.80 -6.20
CA THR A 122 6.29 14.48 -6.73
C THR A 122 5.36 13.51 -7.48
N TYR A 123 4.09 13.91 -7.69
CA TYR A 123 3.16 13.11 -8.53
C TYR A 123 3.70 12.92 -9.95
N GLN A 124 4.44 13.90 -10.50
CA GLN A 124 5.09 13.77 -11.81
C GLN A 124 6.22 12.73 -11.79
N GLU A 125 7.06 12.75 -10.76
CA GLU A 125 8.14 11.77 -10.61
C GLU A 125 7.61 10.37 -10.33
N LEU A 126 6.57 10.26 -9.49
CA LEU A 126 5.88 8.99 -9.26
C LEU A 126 5.30 8.43 -10.56
N TYR A 127 4.66 9.28 -11.38
CA TYR A 127 4.17 8.90 -12.70
C TYR A 127 5.28 8.35 -13.59
N VAL A 128 6.41 9.03 -13.66
CA VAL A 128 7.55 8.61 -14.50
C VAL A 128 8.09 7.26 -14.00
N ARG A 129 8.43 7.16 -12.71
CA ARG A 129 8.99 5.95 -12.10
C ARG A 129 8.05 4.74 -12.25
N VAL A 130 6.73 4.93 -12.07
CA VAL A 130 5.72 3.87 -12.25
C VAL A 130 5.62 3.41 -13.70
N ASN A 131 5.67 4.32 -14.67
CA ASN A 131 5.62 3.96 -16.09
C ASN A 131 6.86 3.22 -16.56
N GLU A 132 8.04 3.66 -16.13
CA GLU A 132 9.31 3.02 -16.46
C GLU A 132 9.37 1.60 -15.87
N PHE A 133 8.98 1.43 -14.61
CA PHE A 133 8.93 0.12 -13.98
C PHE A 133 7.83 -0.77 -14.59
N ALA A 134 6.66 -0.23 -14.93
CA ALA A 134 5.63 -0.98 -15.65
C ALA A 134 6.13 -1.46 -17.03
N SER A 135 6.94 -0.65 -17.72
CA SER A 135 7.60 -1.06 -18.97
C SER A 135 8.57 -2.23 -18.75
N LEU A 136 9.36 -2.19 -17.67
CA LEU A 136 10.25 -3.29 -17.28
C LEU A 136 9.45 -4.56 -16.97
N LEU A 137 8.40 -4.46 -16.16
CA LEU A 137 7.53 -5.60 -15.85
C LEU A 137 6.95 -6.24 -17.11
N ARG A 138 6.47 -5.41 -18.06
CA ARG A 138 5.87 -5.90 -19.31
C ARG A 138 6.91 -6.49 -20.28
N LYS A 139 8.02 -5.79 -20.54
CA LYS A 139 8.96 -6.14 -21.60
C LYS A 139 10.05 -7.09 -21.14
N THR A 140 10.62 -6.89 -19.97
CA THR A 140 11.74 -7.68 -19.44
C THR A 140 11.28 -8.87 -18.62
N ALA A 141 10.28 -8.67 -17.72
CA ALA A 141 9.73 -9.77 -16.93
C ALA A 141 8.61 -10.53 -17.65
N GLY A 142 8.08 -10.01 -18.77
CA GLY A 142 7.07 -10.69 -19.59
C GLY A 142 5.68 -10.74 -18.96
N LEU A 143 5.39 -9.87 -17.99
CA LEU A 143 4.13 -9.85 -17.26
C LEU A 143 3.01 -9.18 -18.06
N LYS A 144 1.82 -9.72 -17.91
CA LYS A 144 0.58 -9.25 -18.55
C LYS A 144 -0.58 -9.26 -17.55
N ARG A 145 -1.69 -8.63 -17.93
CA ARG A 145 -2.94 -8.63 -17.13
C ARG A 145 -3.30 -10.04 -16.66
N GLY A 146 -3.60 -10.16 -15.38
CA GLY A 146 -3.99 -11.40 -14.70
C GLY A 146 -2.80 -12.25 -14.20
N ASP A 147 -1.56 -11.93 -14.58
CA ASP A 147 -0.40 -12.56 -13.97
C ASP A 147 -0.27 -12.16 -12.50
N ARG A 148 0.37 -13.02 -11.69
CA ARG A 148 0.62 -12.80 -10.28
C ARG A 148 2.10 -12.60 -10.03
N VAL A 149 2.42 -11.68 -9.11
CA VAL A 149 3.78 -11.45 -8.63
C VAL A 149 3.81 -11.42 -7.11
N THR A 150 4.86 -11.94 -6.54
CA THR A 150 5.16 -11.77 -5.12
C THR A 150 6.16 -10.64 -4.95
N ILE A 151 5.88 -9.74 -4.02
CA ILE A 151 6.74 -8.61 -3.67
C ILE A 151 7.21 -8.83 -2.24
N HIS A 152 8.50 -9.11 -2.04
CA HIS A 152 9.12 -9.25 -0.73
C HIS A 152 10.15 -8.15 -0.57
N MET A 153 9.72 -7.02 -0.03
CA MET A 153 10.52 -5.80 0.11
C MET A 153 10.28 -5.15 1.48
N PRO A 154 11.28 -4.45 2.02
CA PRO A 154 11.10 -3.58 3.18
C PRO A 154 10.29 -2.34 2.81
N MET A 155 9.93 -1.52 3.81
CA MET A 155 9.39 -0.19 3.62
C MET A 155 10.41 0.66 2.87
N SER A 156 10.11 1.02 1.63
CA SER A 156 10.98 1.80 0.74
C SER A 156 10.14 2.62 -0.24
N ALA A 157 10.76 3.61 -0.88
CA ALA A 157 10.11 4.38 -1.93
C ALA A 157 9.71 3.52 -3.15
N GLU A 158 10.48 2.47 -3.43
CA GLU A 158 10.27 1.56 -4.55
C GLU A 158 9.08 0.61 -4.35
N LEU A 159 8.66 0.37 -3.10
CA LEU A 159 7.55 -0.54 -2.83
C LEU A 159 6.21 -0.03 -3.38
N PRO A 160 5.73 1.20 -3.09
CA PRO A 160 4.52 1.72 -3.72
C PRO A 160 4.66 1.91 -5.22
N ILE A 161 5.85 2.26 -5.75
CA ILE A 161 6.10 2.33 -7.19
C ILE A 161 5.86 0.96 -7.83
N THR A 162 6.35 -0.11 -7.20
CA THR A 162 6.16 -1.49 -7.65
C THR A 162 4.69 -1.89 -7.64
N MET A 163 3.95 -1.60 -6.58
CA MET A 163 2.51 -1.89 -6.46
C MET A 163 1.70 -1.15 -7.53
N LEU A 164 1.95 0.15 -7.70
CA LEU A 164 1.24 0.98 -8.67
C LEU A 164 1.57 0.61 -10.12
N ALA A 165 2.80 0.13 -10.40
CA ALA A 165 3.16 -0.41 -11.70
C ALA A 165 2.43 -1.72 -12.01
N CYS A 166 2.31 -2.62 -11.02
CA CYS A 166 1.48 -3.82 -11.14
C CYS A 166 0.01 -3.47 -11.40
N ALA A 167 -0.55 -2.57 -10.60
CA ALA A 167 -1.93 -2.09 -10.76
C ALA A 167 -2.17 -1.45 -12.15
N ARG A 168 -1.18 -0.71 -12.67
CA ARG A 168 -1.23 -0.11 -14.00
C ARG A 168 -1.39 -1.14 -15.11
N LEU A 169 -0.74 -2.28 -14.97
CA LEU A 169 -0.75 -3.40 -15.94
C LEU A 169 -1.88 -4.41 -15.71
N GLY A 170 -2.65 -4.28 -14.62
CA GLY A 170 -3.57 -5.34 -14.20
C GLY A 170 -2.86 -6.62 -13.76
N VAL A 171 -1.63 -6.50 -13.26
CA VAL A 171 -0.87 -7.58 -12.63
C VAL A 171 -1.26 -7.67 -11.16
N ILE A 172 -1.66 -8.84 -10.71
CA ILE A 172 -2.09 -9.09 -9.34
C ILE A 172 -0.85 -9.20 -8.45
N HIS A 173 -0.69 -8.28 -7.49
CA HIS A 173 0.46 -8.30 -6.60
C HIS A 173 0.12 -8.87 -5.23
N SER A 174 1.11 -9.54 -4.63
CA SER A 174 1.07 -10.01 -3.26
C SER A 174 2.28 -9.48 -2.51
N VAL A 175 2.06 -8.50 -1.63
CA VAL A 175 3.14 -7.93 -0.82
C VAL A 175 3.33 -8.77 0.44
N VAL A 176 4.56 -9.19 0.64
CA VAL A 176 5.01 -9.94 1.81
C VAL A 176 5.78 -8.99 2.72
N PHE A 177 5.39 -8.91 3.98
CA PHE A 177 6.10 -8.11 4.98
C PHE A 177 7.60 -8.42 4.98
N GLY A 178 8.45 -7.39 4.84
CA GLY A 178 9.90 -7.55 4.70
C GLY A 178 10.58 -8.29 5.86
N GLY A 179 9.96 -8.30 7.04
CA GLY A 179 10.44 -9.04 8.21
C GLY A 179 10.00 -10.51 8.29
N PHE A 180 9.23 -11.02 7.32
CA PHE A 180 8.83 -12.43 7.31
C PHE A 180 9.99 -13.36 6.92
N SER A 181 9.92 -14.60 7.41
CA SER A 181 10.88 -15.64 7.06
C SER A 181 10.81 -16.02 5.57
N ALA A 182 11.88 -16.60 5.06
CA ALA A 182 11.93 -17.13 3.72
C ALA A 182 10.84 -18.19 3.44
N SER A 183 10.52 -19.04 4.43
CA SER A 183 9.42 -20.02 4.29
C SER A 183 8.06 -19.34 4.15
N ALA A 184 7.79 -18.31 4.94
CA ALA A 184 6.55 -17.55 4.83
C ALA A 184 6.41 -16.83 3.48
N CYS A 185 7.51 -16.37 2.90
CA CYS A 185 7.52 -15.83 1.54
C CYS A 185 7.28 -16.94 0.49
N ALA A 186 7.95 -18.09 0.64
CA ALA A 186 7.80 -19.24 -0.25
C ALA A 186 6.35 -19.75 -0.31
N ASP A 187 5.66 -19.85 0.84
CA ASP A 187 4.26 -20.28 0.90
C ASP A 187 3.37 -19.36 0.03
N ARG A 188 3.63 -18.05 0.03
CA ARG A 188 2.88 -17.09 -0.80
C ARG A 188 3.21 -17.19 -2.27
N ILE A 189 4.48 -17.44 -2.62
CA ILE A 189 4.92 -17.71 -4.00
C ILE A 189 4.18 -18.94 -4.54
N VAL A 190 4.11 -20.00 -3.75
CA VAL A 190 3.47 -21.26 -4.13
C VAL A 190 1.95 -21.07 -4.28
N ASP A 191 1.29 -20.53 -3.27
CA ASP A 191 -0.16 -20.37 -3.25
C ASP A 191 -0.66 -19.43 -4.37
N SER A 192 0.05 -18.34 -4.63
CA SER A 192 -0.29 -17.39 -5.70
C SER A 192 0.13 -17.87 -7.10
N ASN A 193 0.90 -18.95 -7.22
CA ASN A 193 1.57 -19.36 -8.48
C ASN A 193 2.40 -18.23 -9.10
N SER A 194 3.11 -17.45 -8.28
CA SER A 194 3.95 -16.36 -8.76
C SER A 194 5.20 -16.90 -9.48
N ARG A 195 5.41 -16.44 -10.72
CA ARG A 195 6.62 -16.78 -11.50
C ARG A 195 7.68 -15.69 -11.43
N VAL A 196 7.33 -14.53 -10.86
CA VAL A 196 8.24 -13.40 -10.66
C VAL A 196 8.22 -13.02 -9.20
N LEU A 197 9.41 -12.89 -8.61
CA LEU A 197 9.64 -12.31 -7.30
C LEU A 197 10.29 -10.94 -7.46
N ILE A 198 9.75 -9.93 -6.78
CA ILE A 198 10.35 -8.59 -6.72
C ILE A 198 10.85 -8.39 -5.30
N THR A 199 12.11 -8.01 -5.15
CA THR A 199 12.78 -7.87 -3.86
C THR A 199 13.77 -6.70 -3.86
N MET A 200 14.52 -6.55 -2.78
CA MET A 200 15.56 -5.53 -2.63
C MET A 200 16.90 -6.19 -2.23
N ASP A 201 18.02 -5.54 -2.52
CA ASP A 201 19.33 -6.02 -2.15
C ASP A 201 19.53 -6.00 -0.62
N ALA A 202 19.34 -4.83 0.00
CA ALA A 202 19.57 -4.61 1.42
C ALA A 202 18.76 -3.42 1.94
N TYR A 203 18.58 -3.32 3.26
CA TYR A 203 17.95 -2.19 3.95
C TYR A 203 18.46 -2.08 5.39
N TYR A 204 18.29 -0.91 5.98
CA TYR A 204 18.58 -0.73 7.41
C TYR A 204 17.37 -1.08 8.27
N ARG A 205 17.63 -1.72 9.42
CA ARG A 205 16.63 -1.95 10.45
C ARG A 205 17.26 -1.93 11.84
N ALA A 206 16.82 -1.01 12.68
CA ALA A 206 17.38 -0.73 14.00
C ALA A 206 18.92 -0.54 13.96
N GLY A 207 19.39 0.28 12.99
CA GLY A 207 20.80 0.61 12.78
C GLY A 207 21.65 -0.49 12.13
N LYS A 208 21.06 -1.63 11.79
CA LYS A 208 21.78 -2.75 11.17
C LYS A 208 21.43 -2.86 9.68
N LEU A 209 22.44 -2.95 8.84
CA LEU A 209 22.25 -3.26 7.42
C LEU A 209 21.97 -4.76 7.26
N LEU A 210 20.82 -5.09 6.69
CA LEU A 210 20.37 -6.45 6.46
C LEU A 210 20.44 -6.78 4.96
N ASN A 211 21.04 -7.92 4.60
CA ASN A 211 21.01 -8.44 3.24
C ASN A 211 19.65 -9.12 2.98
N HIS A 212 18.75 -8.44 2.31
CA HIS A 212 17.39 -8.93 2.07
C HIS A 212 17.33 -9.97 0.95
N LYS A 213 18.21 -9.84 -0.06
CA LYS A 213 18.27 -10.76 -1.22
C LYS A 213 18.54 -12.22 -0.82
N VAL A 214 19.31 -12.43 0.24
CA VAL A 214 19.59 -13.79 0.75
C VAL A 214 18.29 -14.49 1.20
N HIS A 215 17.41 -13.76 1.88
CA HIS A 215 16.09 -14.29 2.27
C HIS A 215 15.20 -14.56 1.06
N ALA A 216 15.26 -13.71 0.04
CA ALA A 216 14.53 -13.91 -1.21
C ALA A 216 15.04 -15.16 -1.97
N ASP A 217 16.35 -15.40 -2.02
CA ASP A 217 16.93 -16.60 -2.66
C ASP A 217 16.51 -17.87 -1.93
N GLU A 218 16.50 -17.85 -0.61
CA GLU A 218 16.05 -18.99 0.17
C GLU A 218 14.54 -19.24 -0.04
N ALA A 219 13.70 -18.20 -0.13
CA ALA A 219 12.29 -18.35 -0.47
C ALA A 219 12.09 -18.99 -1.85
N VAL A 220 12.88 -18.58 -2.86
CA VAL A 220 12.85 -19.16 -4.21
C VAL A 220 13.27 -20.62 -4.18
N ARG A 221 14.30 -20.98 -3.37
CA ARG A 221 14.71 -22.37 -3.21
C ARG A 221 13.60 -23.23 -2.62
N ILE A 222 12.99 -22.78 -1.51
CA ILE A 222 11.90 -23.48 -0.83
C ILE A 222 10.67 -23.62 -1.74
N SER A 223 10.30 -22.57 -2.49
CA SER A 223 9.17 -22.63 -3.41
C SER A 223 9.38 -23.64 -4.54
N ALA A 224 10.61 -23.76 -5.04
CA ALA A 224 10.97 -24.74 -6.07
C ALA A 224 10.85 -26.18 -5.54
N GLU A 225 11.24 -26.44 -4.29
CA GLU A 225 11.06 -27.74 -3.62
C GLU A 225 9.59 -28.12 -3.46
N GLN A 226 8.70 -27.10 -3.37
CA GLN A 226 7.24 -27.30 -3.33
C GLN A 226 6.60 -27.32 -4.74
N GLY A 227 7.39 -27.32 -5.81
CA GLY A 227 6.94 -27.44 -7.19
C GLY A 227 6.66 -26.09 -7.89
N GLN A 228 6.86 -24.95 -7.24
CA GLN A 228 6.68 -23.63 -7.85
C GLN A 228 8.02 -22.99 -8.21
N VAL A 229 8.27 -22.86 -9.52
CA VAL A 229 9.49 -22.25 -10.04
C VAL A 229 9.30 -20.75 -10.25
N VAL A 230 10.23 -19.96 -9.73
CA VAL A 230 10.36 -18.53 -9.99
C VAL A 230 11.32 -18.32 -11.17
N ASP A 231 10.81 -17.79 -12.28
CA ASP A 231 11.58 -17.60 -13.51
C ASP A 231 12.48 -16.36 -13.46
N LYS A 232 11.99 -15.30 -12.80
CA LYS A 232 12.69 -14.02 -12.67
C LYS A 232 12.64 -13.49 -11.23
N VAL A 233 13.79 -12.97 -10.79
CA VAL A 233 13.91 -12.23 -9.54
C VAL A 233 14.37 -10.81 -9.88
N LEU A 234 13.49 -9.83 -9.64
CA LEU A 234 13.80 -8.42 -9.87
C LEU A 234 14.30 -7.81 -8.56
N VAL A 235 15.53 -7.31 -8.57
CA VAL A 235 16.23 -6.85 -7.37
C VAL A 235 16.40 -5.33 -7.43
N TRP A 236 15.64 -4.60 -6.62
CA TRP A 236 15.90 -3.18 -6.40
C TRP A 236 17.19 -2.99 -5.61
N GLN A 237 18.00 -2.02 -6.01
CA GLN A 237 19.23 -1.66 -5.31
C GLN A 237 18.97 -0.43 -4.45
N ARG A 238 18.83 -0.63 -3.14
CA ARG A 238 18.64 0.47 -2.18
C ARG A 238 19.94 1.28 -2.01
N TYR A 239 21.07 0.57 -2.06
CA TYR A 239 22.40 1.14 -1.88
C TYR A 239 23.34 0.76 -3.03
N PRO A 240 23.09 1.29 -4.27
CA PRO A 240 23.95 0.99 -5.41
C PRO A 240 25.43 1.28 -5.14
N GLY A 241 26.32 0.36 -5.49
CA GLY A 241 27.76 0.49 -5.28
C GLY A 241 28.24 0.25 -3.84
N LYS A 242 27.37 0.33 -2.84
CA LYS A 242 27.74 0.06 -1.43
C LYS A 242 27.51 -1.40 -1.03
N TYR A 243 26.52 -2.05 -1.61
CA TYR A 243 26.07 -3.38 -1.20
C TYR A 243 25.90 -4.35 -2.35
N SER A 244 25.66 -3.85 -3.55
CA SER A 244 25.34 -4.68 -4.72
C SER A 244 26.49 -5.57 -5.18
N SER A 245 27.75 -5.24 -4.87
CA SER A 245 28.90 -6.10 -5.15
C SER A 245 28.87 -7.44 -4.41
N ASP A 246 28.24 -7.44 -3.20
CA ASP A 246 28.15 -8.60 -2.31
C ASP A 246 26.78 -9.28 -2.39
N THR A 247 25.85 -8.69 -3.17
CA THR A 247 24.51 -9.26 -3.37
C THR A 247 24.60 -10.45 -4.30
N PRO A 248 24.20 -11.68 -3.85
CA PRO A 248 24.25 -12.85 -4.71
C PRO A 248 23.27 -12.73 -5.86
N MET A 249 23.74 -12.86 -7.09
CA MET A 249 22.93 -12.78 -8.31
C MET A 249 23.08 -14.04 -9.15
N LYS A 250 21.96 -14.71 -9.45
CA LYS A 250 21.95 -15.89 -10.33
C LYS A 250 21.73 -15.46 -11.78
N GLY A 251 22.72 -15.69 -12.63
CA GLY A 251 22.64 -15.38 -14.07
C GLY A 251 21.44 -16.02 -14.76
N GLY A 252 20.79 -15.29 -15.66
CA GLY A 252 19.59 -15.72 -16.40
C GLY A 252 18.27 -15.60 -15.62
N ARG A 253 18.31 -15.56 -14.29
CA ARG A 253 17.15 -15.42 -13.42
C ARG A 253 17.04 -14.01 -12.81
N ASP A 254 18.13 -13.52 -12.22
CA ASP A 254 18.13 -12.30 -11.41
C ASP A 254 18.51 -11.08 -12.24
N ILE A 255 17.80 -9.98 -12.00
CA ILE A 255 17.95 -8.72 -12.73
C ILE A 255 18.03 -7.58 -11.72
N PHE A 256 19.09 -6.78 -11.75
CA PHE A 256 19.14 -5.52 -11.05
C PHE A 256 18.19 -4.50 -11.71
N VAL A 257 17.17 -4.09 -10.98
CA VAL A 257 16.14 -3.18 -11.48
C VAL A 257 16.73 -1.82 -11.87
N ASN A 258 17.57 -1.24 -11.02
CA ASN A 258 18.17 0.08 -11.27
C ASN A 258 19.02 0.11 -12.56
N GLU A 259 19.66 -1.00 -12.90
CA GLU A 259 20.42 -1.12 -14.16
C GLU A 259 19.47 -1.30 -15.35
N GLU A 260 18.51 -2.20 -15.23
CA GLU A 260 17.56 -2.52 -16.31
C GLU A 260 16.65 -1.34 -16.64
N LEU A 261 16.29 -0.49 -15.65
CA LEU A 261 15.46 0.70 -15.87
C LEU A 261 16.06 1.67 -16.90
N LYS A 262 17.38 1.68 -17.09
CA LYS A 262 18.05 2.50 -18.11
C LYS A 262 17.51 2.21 -19.52
N ASN A 263 17.06 0.96 -19.77
CA ASN A 263 16.45 0.53 -21.04
C ASN A 263 14.97 0.94 -21.16
N HIS A 264 14.38 1.51 -20.10
CA HIS A 264 12.96 1.88 -20.00
C HIS A 264 12.73 3.35 -19.75
N TYR A 265 13.77 4.18 -19.72
CA TYR A 265 13.66 5.62 -19.47
C TYR A 265 12.71 6.29 -20.47
N GLY A 266 11.84 7.15 -19.94
CA GLY A 266 10.84 7.87 -20.71
C GLY A 266 9.68 7.02 -21.21
N ALA A 267 9.60 5.75 -20.82
CA ALA A 267 8.49 4.88 -21.19
C ALA A 267 7.15 5.44 -20.69
N ARG A 268 6.11 5.26 -21.52
CA ARG A 268 4.73 5.58 -21.17
C ARG A 268 3.86 4.36 -21.46
N ILE A 269 3.25 3.85 -20.42
CA ILE A 269 2.40 2.67 -20.47
C ILE A 269 0.97 3.11 -20.18
N ALA A 270 0.06 2.89 -21.14
CA ALA A 270 -1.36 3.14 -20.91
C ALA A 270 -1.86 2.22 -19.78
N PRO A 271 -2.64 2.74 -18.80
CA PRO A 271 -3.23 1.92 -17.76
C PRO A 271 -4.27 0.95 -18.36
N GLU A 272 -4.22 -0.31 -17.94
CA GLU A 272 -5.20 -1.32 -18.32
C GLU A 272 -6.59 -0.96 -17.76
N GLN A 273 -7.62 -1.10 -18.58
CA GLN A 273 -9.00 -0.89 -18.16
C GLN A 273 -9.49 -2.16 -17.45
N MET A 274 -9.38 -2.16 -16.11
CA MET A 274 -9.78 -3.29 -15.28
C MET A 274 -11.30 -3.23 -15.01
N LEU A 275 -11.96 -4.39 -15.03
CA LEU A 275 -13.30 -4.48 -14.45
C LEU A 275 -13.24 -4.21 -12.95
N SER A 276 -14.33 -3.74 -12.37
CA SER A 276 -14.43 -3.54 -10.92
C SER A 276 -14.12 -4.80 -10.14
N GLU A 277 -14.53 -5.95 -10.66
CA GLU A 277 -14.36 -7.28 -10.06
C GLU A 277 -12.97 -7.89 -10.29
N ASP A 278 -12.19 -7.36 -11.25
CA ASP A 278 -10.85 -7.89 -11.50
C ASP A 278 -9.96 -7.77 -10.26
N PRO A 279 -9.19 -8.81 -9.95
CA PRO A 279 -8.30 -8.78 -8.80
C PRO A 279 -7.24 -7.68 -8.91
N LEU A 280 -7.05 -6.93 -7.81
CA LEU A 280 -5.98 -5.95 -7.67
C LEU A 280 -4.77 -6.56 -6.94
N PHE A 281 -5.00 -7.19 -5.80
CA PHE A 281 -3.96 -7.82 -5.00
C PHE A 281 -4.47 -9.00 -4.17
N LEU A 282 -3.51 -9.80 -3.68
CA LEU A 282 -3.71 -10.87 -2.72
C LEU A 282 -3.10 -10.47 -1.38
N MET A 283 -3.91 -10.50 -0.32
CA MET A 283 -3.46 -10.30 1.05
C MET A 283 -3.61 -11.57 1.85
N TYR A 284 -2.53 -11.99 2.50
CA TYR A 284 -2.52 -13.25 3.26
C TYR A 284 -2.80 -13.01 4.73
N THR A 285 -3.74 -13.77 5.27
CA THR A 285 -4.06 -13.80 6.71
C THR A 285 -3.54 -15.07 7.35
N SER A 286 -3.32 -15.05 8.67
CA SER A 286 -3.02 -16.25 9.46
C SER A 286 -4.26 -17.17 9.46
N GLY A 287 -4.23 -18.23 8.65
CA GLY A 287 -5.34 -19.19 8.62
C GLY A 287 -5.44 -19.99 9.91
N THR A 288 -6.67 -20.34 10.32
CA THR A 288 -6.95 -21.22 11.46
C THR A 288 -6.35 -22.61 11.32
N THR A 289 -5.95 -23.02 10.11
CA THR A 289 -5.37 -24.33 9.77
C THR A 289 -3.83 -24.32 9.69
N GLY A 290 -3.18 -23.22 10.09
CA GLY A 290 -1.72 -23.07 10.09
C GLY A 290 -1.11 -22.66 8.75
N LYS A 291 -1.81 -22.78 7.62
CA LYS A 291 -1.36 -22.25 6.32
C LYS A 291 -2.00 -20.87 6.07
N PRO A 292 -1.22 -19.91 5.54
CA PRO A 292 -1.77 -18.61 5.14
C PRO A 292 -2.90 -18.78 4.12
N LYS A 293 -3.96 -17.97 4.25
CA LYS A 293 -5.07 -17.92 3.27
C LYS A 293 -4.99 -16.60 2.50
N GLY A 294 -4.95 -16.70 1.17
CA GLY A 294 -4.94 -15.54 0.28
C GLY A 294 -6.35 -14.95 0.12
N CYS A 295 -6.55 -13.75 0.65
CA CYS A 295 -7.77 -12.97 0.43
C CYS A 295 -7.58 -12.14 -0.85
N GLN A 296 -8.44 -12.35 -1.84
CA GLN A 296 -8.43 -11.58 -3.08
C GLN A 296 -9.25 -10.30 -2.91
N HIS A 297 -8.64 -9.17 -3.23
CA HIS A 297 -9.30 -7.86 -3.26
C HIS A 297 -9.54 -7.44 -4.71
N GLY A 298 -10.80 -7.11 -5.04
CA GLY A 298 -11.19 -6.58 -6.35
C GLY A 298 -10.79 -5.11 -6.52
N THR A 299 -10.66 -4.66 -7.75
CA THR A 299 -10.13 -3.32 -8.06
C THR A 299 -11.10 -2.20 -7.66
N GLY A 300 -12.34 -2.25 -8.14
CA GLY A 300 -13.29 -1.14 -8.00
C GLY A 300 -13.87 -1.01 -6.60
N GLY A 301 -14.43 -2.08 -6.06
CA GLY A 301 -15.03 -2.07 -4.73
C GLY A 301 -14.04 -1.71 -3.64
N TYR A 302 -12.83 -2.28 -3.69
CA TYR A 302 -11.76 -1.95 -2.75
C TYR A 302 -11.35 -0.48 -2.85
N LEU A 303 -11.08 0.01 -4.06
CA LEU A 303 -10.60 1.38 -4.24
C LEU A 303 -11.66 2.42 -3.84
N ALA A 304 -12.93 2.19 -4.18
CA ALA A 304 -14.03 3.07 -3.77
C ALA A 304 -14.14 3.13 -2.24
N TYR A 305 -14.14 1.98 -1.58
CA TYR A 305 -14.21 1.90 -0.14
C TYR A 305 -13.04 2.60 0.55
N VAL A 306 -11.79 2.29 0.16
CA VAL A 306 -10.62 2.84 0.83
C VAL A 306 -10.47 4.34 0.61
N THR A 307 -10.87 4.85 -0.57
CA THR A 307 -10.88 6.29 -0.86
C THR A 307 -11.91 7.01 0.00
N ALA A 308 -13.12 6.45 0.14
CA ALA A 308 -14.17 7.02 0.98
C ALA A 308 -13.77 6.99 2.47
N MET A 309 -13.19 5.88 2.96
CA MET A 309 -12.71 5.81 4.35
C MET A 309 -11.62 6.84 4.63
N SER A 310 -10.69 7.02 3.70
CA SER A 310 -9.64 8.03 3.83
C SER A 310 -10.23 9.44 3.85
N LYS A 311 -11.23 9.73 3.00
CA LYS A 311 -11.86 11.03 2.93
C LYS A 311 -12.75 11.32 4.13
N TYR A 312 -13.66 10.41 4.47
CA TYR A 312 -14.74 10.72 5.42
C TYR A 312 -14.42 10.32 6.85
N ILE A 313 -13.66 9.25 7.07
CA ILE A 313 -13.34 8.79 8.44
C ILE A 313 -12.00 9.35 8.92
N GLN A 314 -11.01 9.43 8.05
CA GLN A 314 -9.71 10.02 8.38
C GLN A 314 -9.66 11.53 8.07
N ASP A 315 -10.69 12.05 7.44
CA ASP A 315 -10.84 13.47 7.06
C ASP A 315 -9.68 14.01 6.22
N ILE A 316 -9.09 13.18 5.36
CA ILE A 316 -7.93 13.54 4.54
C ILE A 316 -8.36 14.52 3.44
N HIS A 317 -7.64 15.64 3.35
CA HIS A 317 -7.74 16.64 2.28
C HIS A 317 -6.54 16.57 1.34
N PRO A 318 -6.67 17.09 0.11
CA PRO A 318 -5.55 17.10 -0.82
C PRO A 318 -4.28 17.77 -0.29
N GLU A 319 -4.38 18.79 0.55
CA GLU A 319 -3.26 19.54 1.12
C GLU A 319 -2.54 18.85 2.26
N ASP A 320 -3.11 17.78 2.80
CA ASP A 320 -2.56 17.11 3.97
C ASP A 320 -1.27 16.35 3.69
N VAL A 321 -0.42 16.32 4.72
CA VAL A 321 0.68 15.38 4.86
C VAL A 321 0.26 14.32 5.86
N TYR A 322 -0.03 13.15 5.34
CA TYR A 322 -0.60 12.02 6.06
C TYR A 322 0.45 10.96 6.37
N TRP A 323 0.51 10.47 7.61
CA TRP A 323 1.42 9.41 8.00
C TRP A 323 0.75 8.25 8.72
N CYS A 324 0.52 7.17 8.01
CA CYS A 324 0.17 5.89 8.60
C CYS A 324 1.43 5.11 8.97
N MET A 325 1.63 4.81 10.24
CA MET A 325 2.82 4.10 10.75
C MET A 325 2.75 2.57 10.60
N ALA A 326 1.78 2.05 9.85
CA ALA A 326 1.70 0.64 9.51
C ALA A 326 2.77 0.24 8.47
N ASP A 327 2.99 -1.06 8.30
CA ASP A 327 3.79 -1.58 7.18
C ASP A 327 2.89 -1.87 5.97
N ILE A 328 3.41 -1.59 4.77
CA ILE A 328 2.70 -1.84 3.51
C ILE A 328 2.41 -3.33 3.29
N GLY A 329 3.17 -4.23 3.90
CA GLY A 329 2.90 -5.67 3.88
C GLY A 329 1.58 -6.11 4.55
N TRP A 330 0.83 -5.17 5.16
CA TRP A 330 -0.48 -5.39 5.78
C TRP A 330 -1.57 -4.64 5.04
N ILE A 331 -2.83 -5.04 5.24
CA ILE A 331 -3.97 -4.36 4.60
C ILE A 331 -4.06 -2.87 4.98
N THR A 332 -3.71 -2.52 6.21
CA THR A 332 -3.68 -1.13 6.66
C THR A 332 -2.68 -0.31 5.83
N GLY A 333 -1.49 -0.84 5.57
CA GLY A 333 -0.50 -0.16 4.76
C GLY A 333 -0.89 -0.05 3.28
N HIS A 334 -1.47 -1.11 2.68
CA HIS A 334 -2.03 -1.02 1.33
C HIS A 334 -3.07 0.09 1.25
N SER A 335 -4.01 0.10 2.19
CA SER A 335 -5.17 1.00 2.17
C SER A 335 -4.78 2.44 2.50
N PHE A 336 -3.98 2.63 3.55
CA PHE A 336 -3.80 3.95 4.17
C PHE A 336 -2.37 4.50 4.07
N ILE A 337 -1.47 3.84 3.33
CA ILE A 337 -0.20 4.44 2.90
C ILE A 337 -0.22 4.66 1.39
N VAL A 338 -0.77 3.70 0.62
CA VAL A 338 -0.68 3.72 -0.83
C VAL A 338 -1.99 4.20 -1.47
N TYR A 339 -3.04 3.35 -1.46
CA TYR A 339 -4.20 3.57 -2.33
C TYR A 339 -5.09 4.73 -1.88
N GLY A 340 -5.45 4.83 -0.61
CA GLY A 340 -6.38 5.86 -0.11
C GLY A 340 -5.83 7.29 -0.22
N PRO A 341 -4.70 7.60 0.43
CA PRO A 341 -4.13 8.95 0.38
C PRO A 341 -3.79 9.40 -1.04
N LEU A 342 -3.17 8.53 -1.86
CA LEU A 342 -2.82 8.87 -3.23
C LEU A 342 -4.05 9.06 -4.12
N ALA A 343 -5.13 8.30 -3.90
CA ALA A 343 -6.39 8.53 -4.61
C ALA A 343 -7.00 9.91 -4.28
N LEU A 344 -6.79 10.43 -3.07
CA LEU A 344 -7.23 11.76 -2.65
C LEU A 344 -6.25 12.89 -3.01
N CYS A 345 -5.15 12.58 -3.68
CA CYS A 345 -4.10 13.56 -3.99
C CYS A 345 -3.39 14.11 -2.74
N ALA A 346 -3.40 13.40 -1.61
CA ALA A 346 -2.65 13.77 -0.41
C ALA A 346 -1.18 13.39 -0.52
N SER A 347 -0.34 13.91 0.38
CA SER A 347 1.06 13.48 0.52
C SER A 347 1.14 12.36 1.56
N SER A 348 1.76 11.24 1.21
CA SER A 348 1.91 10.09 2.13
C SER A 348 3.36 9.98 2.61
N VAL A 349 3.55 9.76 3.92
CA VAL A 349 4.88 9.55 4.50
C VAL A 349 5.16 8.05 4.61
N ILE A 350 6.34 7.66 4.15
CA ILE A 350 6.86 6.28 4.25
C ILE A 350 8.16 6.34 5.04
N TYR A 351 8.23 5.64 6.17
CA TYR A 351 9.42 5.54 6.99
C TYR A 351 10.04 4.14 6.86
N GLU A 352 11.33 4.07 6.49
CA GLU A 352 12.08 2.82 6.30
C GLU A 352 12.31 2.08 7.62
N GLY A 353 12.51 2.83 8.70
CA GLY A 353 12.98 2.33 9.97
C GLY A 353 11.91 1.81 10.92
N VAL A 354 12.35 1.51 12.13
CA VAL A 354 11.45 1.20 13.25
C VAL A 354 11.13 2.50 14.03
N PRO A 355 9.90 2.69 14.51
CA PRO A 355 9.46 3.96 15.09
C PRO A 355 10.29 4.44 16.30
N THR A 356 10.96 3.52 16.97
CA THR A 356 11.76 3.78 18.20
C THR A 356 13.26 3.84 17.95
N TYR A 357 13.73 3.85 16.69
CA TYR A 357 15.15 3.96 16.36
C TYR A 357 15.46 5.33 15.72
N PRO A 358 16.55 6.03 16.11
CA PRO A 358 17.53 5.62 17.14
C PRO A 358 17.03 5.81 18.58
N ASP A 359 15.91 6.51 18.78
CA ASP A 359 15.28 6.76 20.07
C ASP A 359 13.76 6.97 19.92
N ALA A 360 13.03 6.99 21.04
CA ALA A 360 11.56 7.13 21.05
C ALA A 360 11.04 8.49 20.51
N GLY A 361 11.90 9.49 20.34
CA GLY A 361 11.58 10.80 19.79
C GLY A 361 11.58 10.84 18.26
N ARG A 362 12.09 9.80 17.58
CA ARG A 362 12.27 9.80 16.12
C ARG A 362 10.99 10.10 15.35
N SER A 363 9.90 9.43 15.72
CA SER A 363 8.60 9.64 15.06
C SER A 363 8.09 11.07 15.20
N TRP A 364 8.28 11.68 16.36
CA TRP A 364 7.87 13.06 16.59
C TRP A 364 8.71 14.07 15.80
N ARG A 365 10.02 13.81 15.66
CA ARG A 365 10.89 14.64 14.81
C ARG A 365 10.47 14.56 13.34
N ILE A 366 10.19 13.36 12.83
CA ILE A 366 9.70 13.18 11.45
C ILE A 366 8.39 13.93 11.25
N ALA A 367 7.44 13.79 12.19
CA ALA A 367 6.16 14.47 12.09
C ALA A 367 6.32 16.00 12.06
N GLN A 368 7.21 16.53 12.89
CA GLN A 368 7.50 17.97 12.94
C GLN A 368 8.22 18.45 11.67
N GLU A 369 9.24 17.71 11.19
CA GLU A 369 10.05 18.08 10.03
C GLU A 369 9.26 18.08 8.71
N LEU A 370 8.23 17.23 8.62
CA LEU A 370 7.41 17.11 7.42
C LEU A 370 6.05 17.79 7.54
N ASP A 371 5.79 18.52 8.64
CA ASP A 371 4.48 19.12 8.93
C ASP A 371 3.33 18.12 8.82
N VAL A 372 3.54 16.89 9.34
CA VAL A 372 2.49 15.86 9.37
C VAL A 372 1.31 16.37 10.19
N ASN A 373 0.13 16.39 9.59
CA ASN A 373 -1.08 16.91 10.23
C ASN A 373 -2.18 15.84 10.46
N ILE A 374 -2.01 14.63 9.89
CA ILE A 374 -2.86 13.46 10.14
C ILE A 374 -2.01 12.21 10.33
#